data_2250f362a0dba8f6edc33ab387d5b8d3
#
_entry.id   2250f362a0dba8f6edc33ab387d5b8d3
#
_cell.length_a   1.000
_cell.length_b   1.000
_cell.length_c   1.000
_cell.angle_alpha   90.00
_cell.angle_beta   90.00
_cell.angle_gamma   90.00
#
_symmetry.space_group_name_H-M   'P 1'
#
loop_
_entity.id
_entity.type
_entity.pdbx_description
1 polymer ?
#
loop_
_entity_poly.entity_id
_entity_poly.type
_entity_poly.pdbx_seq_one_letter_code
_entity_poly.pdbx_strand_id
1 'polypeptide(L)'
;MSPSERLGENDLPAIHGGRPLFSERFRFIQPSLPSLHTVLGTYGTAYENGLITNADIVGRFEAAVAERLQVKHCVAVSSCTSGLMMTLRALGVTGEVIIPSFTFFATGHSARWNGLTPVFAD
;
A
#
# COMPACT_ATOMS: atom_id res chain seq x y z
N MET A 1 20.38 -24.08 29.49
CA MET A 1 20.33 -22.62 29.68
C MET A 1 19.69 -22.02 28.45
N SER A 2 18.50 -21.47 28.58
CA SER A 2 17.78 -20.86 27.45
C SER A 2 18.52 -19.59 27.01
N PRO A 3 18.35 -19.13 25.74
CA PRO A 3 18.94 -17.85 25.29
C PRO A 3 18.55 -16.65 26.15
N SER A 4 17.43 -16.70 26.84
CA SER A 4 16.92 -15.65 27.74
C SER A 4 17.67 -15.55 29.08
N GLU A 5 18.40 -16.59 29.48
CA GLU A 5 19.16 -16.61 30.77
C GLU A 5 20.52 -15.90 30.68
N ARG A 6 20.94 -15.46 29.47
CA ARG A 6 22.24 -14.79 29.24
C ARG A 6 22.15 -13.29 29.03
N LEU A 7 20.93 -12.74 28.90
CA LEU A 7 20.72 -11.33 28.65
C LEU A 7 20.40 -10.63 29.97
N GLY A 8 21.14 -9.58 30.30
CA GLY A 8 20.78 -8.66 31.40
C GLY A 8 19.42 -8.02 31.16
N GLU A 9 18.75 -7.53 32.21
CA GLU A 9 17.44 -6.85 32.09
C GLU A 9 17.42 -5.73 31.03
N ASN A 10 18.56 -5.09 30.78
CA ASN A 10 18.71 -4.02 29.79
C ASN A 10 18.91 -4.53 28.34
N ASP A 11 19.21 -5.82 28.15
CA ASP A 11 19.45 -6.42 26.84
C ASP A 11 18.22 -7.14 26.30
N LEU A 12 17.13 -7.17 27.09
CA LEU A 12 15.88 -7.76 26.64
C LEU A 12 15.16 -6.83 25.64
N PRO A 13 14.55 -7.38 24.58
CA PRO A 13 13.61 -6.63 23.75
C PRO A 13 12.48 -6.02 24.59
N ALA A 14 11.99 -4.83 24.24
CA ALA A 14 10.93 -4.16 24.98
C ALA A 14 9.66 -5.02 25.15
N ILE A 15 9.35 -5.87 24.17
CA ILE A 15 8.22 -6.82 24.25
C ILE A 15 8.39 -7.88 25.35
N HIS A 16 9.61 -8.09 25.81
CA HIS A 16 9.95 -9.01 26.90
C HIS A 16 10.33 -8.28 28.19
N GLY A 17 9.97 -6.99 28.32
CA GLY A 17 10.19 -6.19 29.52
C GLY A 17 11.46 -5.34 29.50
N GLY A 18 12.25 -5.36 28.44
CA GLY A 18 13.41 -4.49 28.27
C GLY A 18 13.02 -3.02 28.03
N ARG A 19 14.02 -2.15 28.04
CA ARG A 19 13.80 -0.72 27.83
C ARG A 19 13.41 -0.44 26.36
N PRO A 20 12.28 0.27 26.10
CA PRO A 20 11.94 0.70 24.74
C PRO A 20 13.04 1.60 24.15
N LEU A 21 13.34 1.40 22.87
CA LEU A 21 14.31 2.22 22.13
C LEU A 21 13.85 3.68 22.00
N PHE A 22 12.54 3.91 21.93
CA PHE A 22 11.94 5.24 21.84
C PHE A 22 11.17 5.54 23.12
N SER A 23 11.32 6.75 23.65
CA SER A 23 10.57 7.25 24.81
C SER A 23 9.09 7.50 24.50
N GLU A 24 8.79 7.74 23.23
CA GLU A 24 7.43 7.98 22.75
C GLU A 24 7.01 6.90 21.74
N ARG A 25 5.71 6.74 21.59
CA ARG A 25 5.16 5.77 20.64
C ARG A 25 5.51 6.16 19.21
N PHE A 26 6.36 5.38 18.56
CA PHE A 26 6.65 5.52 17.15
C PHE A 26 5.52 4.92 16.31
N ARG A 27 4.94 5.73 15.41
CA ARG A 27 3.94 5.25 14.45
C ARG A 27 4.65 4.69 13.25
N PHE A 28 4.56 3.39 13.05
CA PHE A 28 5.17 2.70 11.90
C PHE A 28 4.57 3.14 10.56
N ILE A 29 3.27 3.41 10.53
CA ILE A 29 2.57 3.90 9.35
C ILE A 29 2.01 5.28 9.69
N GLN A 30 2.55 6.31 9.05
CA GLN A 30 2.03 7.66 9.13
C GLN A 30 2.08 8.28 7.73
N PRO A 31 0.94 8.36 7.02
CA PRO A 31 0.89 8.97 5.71
C PRO A 31 1.19 10.47 5.82
N SER A 32 2.00 10.98 4.89
CA SER A 32 2.17 12.42 4.69
C SER A 32 0.98 12.93 3.88
N LEU A 33 0.15 13.73 4.53
CA LEU A 33 -1.05 14.27 3.90
C LEU A 33 -0.90 15.77 3.64
N PRO A 34 -1.47 16.29 2.55
CA PRO A 34 -1.58 17.73 2.34
C PRO A 34 -2.49 18.35 3.41
N SER A 35 -2.46 19.69 3.54
CA SER A 35 -3.37 20.38 4.46
C SER A 35 -4.82 20.14 4.07
N LEU A 36 -5.72 20.10 5.06
CA LEU A 36 -7.16 19.94 4.80
C LEU A 36 -7.69 21.07 3.89
N HIS A 37 -7.19 22.29 4.07
CA HIS A 37 -7.54 23.43 3.24
C HIS A 37 -7.21 23.18 1.75
N THR A 38 -6.02 22.62 1.46
CA THR A 38 -5.62 22.27 0.09
C THR A 38 -6.55 21.20 -0.50
N VAL A 39 -6.89 20.20 0.30
CA VAL A 39 -7.80 19.12 -0.13
C VAL A 39 -9.19 19.68 -0.43
N LEU A 40 -9.75 20.49 0.46
CA LEU A 40 -11.07 21.11 0.29
C LEU A 40 -11.11 22.06 -0.92
N GLY A 41 -10.06 22.85 -1.14
CA GLY A 41 -9.96 23.70 -2.33
C GLY A 41 -9.98 22.93 -3.64
N THR A 42 -9.39 21.73 -3.64
CA THR A 42 -9.36 20.88 -4.84
C THR A 42 -10.67 20.09 -5.02
N TYR A 43 -11.28 19.64 -3.93
CA TYR A 43 -12.42 18.74 -3.93
C TYR A 43 -13.76 19.49 -3.87
N GLY A 44 -13.76 20.74 -3.39
CA GLY A 44 -14.99 21.53 -3.14
C GLY A 44 -15.88 21.62 -4.35
N THR A 45 -15.33 21.98 -5.51
CA THR A 45 -16.12 22.12 -6.75
C THR A 45 -16.76 20.79 -7.19
N ALA A 46 -16.05 19.69 -7.06
CA ALA A 46 -16.61 18.36 -7.39
C ALA A 46 -17.75 18.00 -6.43
N TYR A 47 -17.59 18.33 -5.15
CA TYR A 47 -18.59 18.10 -4.12
C TYR A 47 -19.86 18.96 -4.34
N GLU A 48 -19.70 20.27 -4.62
CA GLU A 48 -20.79 21.20 -4.88
C GLU A 48 -21.60 20.80 -6.11
N ASN A 49 -20.94 20.26 -7.13
CA ASN A 49 -21.58 19.78 -8.35
C ASN A 49 -22.13 18.35 -8.24
N GLY A 50 -21.97 17.67 -7.11
CA GLY A 50 -22.40 16.29 -6.92
C GLY A 50 -21.58 15.25 -7.72
N LEU A 51 -20.46 15.66 -8.33
CA LEU A 51 -19.59 14.82 -9.16
C LEU A 51 -18.49 14.19 -8.32
N ILE A 52 -18.86 13.30 -7.43
CA ILE A 52 -17.95 12.67 -6.47
C ILE A 52 -17.32 11.35 -6.96
N THR A 53 -17.74 10.86 -8.12
CA THR A 53 -17.20 9.65 -8.73
C THR A 53 -16.84 9.90 -10.20
N ASN A 54 -15.67 9.42 -10.61
CA ASN A 54 -15.18 9.50 -12.00
C ASN A 54 -15.29 10.90 -12.65
N ALA A 55 -15.01 11.93 -11.84
CA ALA A 55 -15.06 13.34 -12.26
C ALA A 55 -13.70 13.80 -12.82
N ASP A 56 -13.65 15.03 -13.32
CA ASP A 56 -12.44 15.69 -13.84
C ASP A 56 -11.22 15.57 -12.91
N ILE A 57 -11.46 15.54 -11.61
CA ILE A 57 -10.39 15.40 -10.60
C ILE A 57 -9.64 14.08 -10.74
N VAL A 58 -10.32 13.01 -11.13
CA VAL A 58 -9.71 11.71 -11.38
C VAL A 58 -8.83 11.78 -12.62
N GLY A 59 -9.33 12.34 -13.71
CA GLY A 59 -8.55 12.52 -14.94
C GLY A 59 -7.32 13.40 -14.74
N ARG A 60 -7.45 14.50 -13.98
CA ARG A 60 -6.30 15.35 -13.60
C ARG A 60 -5.26 14.60 -12.76
N PHE A 61 -5.72 13.78 -11.82
CA PHE A 61 -4.85 12.94 -11.02
C PHE A 61 -4.09 11.92 -11.88
N GLU A 62 -4.79 11.20 -12.77
CA GLU A 62 -4.20 10.25 -13.70
C GLU A 62 -3.16 10.90 -14.62
N ALA A 63 -3.48 12.07 -15.17
CA ALA A 63 -2.56 12.84 -16.00
C ALA A 63 -1.31 13.28 -15.23
N ALA A 64 -1.46 13.82 -14.03
CA ALA A 64 -0.35 14.26 -13.19
C ALA A 64 0.57 13.09 -12.78
N VAL A 65 0.00 11.92 -12.48
CA VAL A 65 0.78 10.72 -12.16
C VAL A 65 1.49 10.19 -13.40
N ALA A 66 0.81 10.14 -14.55
CA ALA A 66 1.42 9.72 -15.82
C ALA A 66 2.62 10.61 -16.20
N GLU A 67 2.48 11.93 -16.07
CA GLU A 67 3.55 12.90 -16.31
C GLU A 67 4.71 12.68 -15.31
N ARG A 68 4.40 12.57 -14.03
CA ARG A 68 5.42 12.39 -12.97
C ARG A 68 6.24 11.13 -13.16
N LEU A 69 5.61 10.03 -13.58
CA LEU A 69 6.23 8.73 -13.80
C LEU A 69 6.75 8.56 -15.23
N GLN A 70 6.54 9.55 -16.11
CA GLN A 70 6.92 9.50 -17.52
C GLN A 70 6.35 8.27 -18.24
N VAL A 71 5.12 7.90 -17.92
CA VAL A 71 4.38 6.82 -18.57
C VAL A 71 3.27 7.38 -19.45
N LYS A 72 2.89 6.64 -20.48
CA LYS A 72 1.89 7.08 -21.45
C LYS A 72 0.47 7.17 -20.85
N HIS A 73 0.14 6.26 -19.95
CA HIS A 73 -1.19 6.15 -19.35
C HIS A 73 -1.10 5.82 -17.87
N CYS A 74 -2.05 6.33 -17.11
CA CYS A 74 -2.28 5.97 -15.73
C CYS A 74 -3.78 5.75 -15.55
N VAL A 75 -4.17 4.76 -14.78
CA VAL A 75 -5.56 4.47 -14.44
C VAL A 75 -5.70 4.41 -12.93
N ALA A 76 -6.51 5.29 -12.37
CA ALA A 76 -6.81 5.29 -10.95
C ALA A 76 -7.74 4.11 -10.60
N VAL A 77 -7.44 3.45 -9.51
CA VAL A 77 -8.22 2.32 -8.98
C VAL A 77 -8.53 2.54 -7.51
N SER A 78 -9.56 1.89 -7.00
CA SER A 78 -10.02 2.08 -5.61
C SER A 78 -9.01 1.58 -4.57
N SER A 79 -8.12 0.67 -4.94
CA SER A 79 -7.08 0.14 -4.05
C SER A 79 -5.95 -0.50 -4.85
N CYS A 80 -4.77 -0.62 -4.25
CA CYS A 80 -3.65 -1.37 -4.83
C CYS A 80 -4.05 -2.84 -5.11
N THR A 81 -4.82 -3.44 -4.23
CA THR A 81 -5.33 -4.82 -4.41
C THR A 81 -6.16 -4.94 -5.68
N SER A 82 -7.10 -4.01 -5.90
CA SER A 82 -7.91 -3.98 -7.12
C SER A 82 -7.03 -3.79 -8.36
N GLY A 83 -6.03 -2.90 -8.27
CA GLY A 83 -5.07 -2.68 -9.34
C GLY A 83 -4.29 -3.94 -9.72
N LEU A 84 -3.78 -4.66 -8.73
CA LEU A 84 -3.08 -5.93 -8.96
C LEU A 84 -3.99 -6.98 -9.60
N MET A 85 -5.22 -7.12 -9.10
CA MET A 85 -6.20 -8.06 -9.69
C MET A 85 -6.51 -7.73 -11.14
N MET A 86 -6.78 -6.47 -11.44
CA MET A 86 -7.10 -6.00 -12.79
C MET A 86 -5.91 -6.16 -13.73
N THR A 87 -4.70 -5.85 -13.28
CA THR A 87 -3.47 -5.97 -14.07
C THR A 87 -3.21 -7.42 -14.47
N LEU A 88 -3.26 -8.36 -13.51
CA LEU A 88 -3.07 -9.78 -13.80
C LEU A 88 -4.13 -10.30 -14.78
N ARG A 89 -5.37 -9.85 -14.63
CA ARG A 89 -6.46 -10.20 -15.54
C ARG A 89 -6.25 -9.63 -16.94
N ALA A 90 -5.86 -8.37 -17.05
CA ALA A 90 -5.64 -7.69 -18.33
C ALA A 90 -4.46 -8.28 -19.10
N LEU A 91 -3.41 -8.73 -18.40
CA LEU A 91 -2.25 -9.38 -19.01
C LEU A 91 -2.54 -10.82 -19.47
N GLY A 92 -3.67 -11.41 -19.08
CA GLY A 92 -4.00 -12.79 -19.42
C GLY A 92 -3.02 -13.82 -18.86
N VAL A 93 -2.38 -13.53 -17.73
CA VAL A 93 -1.39 -14.41 -17.09
C VAL A 93 -2.06 -15.72 -16.68
N THR A 94 -1.38 -16.84 -16.87
CA THR A 94 -1.82 -18.18 -16.48
C THR A 94 -0.71 -18.94 -15.76
N GLY A 95 -1.05 -19.95 -14.97
CA GLY A 95 -0.09 -20.81 -14.29
C GLY A 95 0.43 -20.20 -12.98
N GLU A 96 1.74 -20.05 -12.84
CA GLU A 96 2.41 -19.62 -11.62
C GLU A 96 2.86 -18.17 -11.70
N VAL A 97 2.84 -17.49 -10.55
CA VAL A 97 3.35 -16.11 -10.38
C VAL A 97 4.30 -16.07 -9.20
N ILE A 98 5.54 -15.65 -9.45
CA ILE A 98 6.55 -15.48 -8.41
C ILE A 98 6.26 -14.17 -7.68
N ILE A 99 6.18 -14.23 -6.36
CA ILE A 99 5.93 -13.08 -5.49
C ILE A 99 6.90 -13.10 -4.30
N PRO A 100 7.27 -11.93 -3.73
CA PRO A 100 8.08 -11.89 -2.52
C PRO A 100 7.38 -12.60 -1.36
N SER A 101 8.12 -13.36 -0.55
CA SER A 101 7.56 -13.98 0.65
C SER A 101 7.22 -12.93 1.72
N PHE A 102 8.04 -11.89 1.86
CA PHE A 102 7.79 -10.75 2.74
C PHE A 102 7.00 -9.67 2.00
N THR A 103 5.68 -9.84 1.93
CA THR A 103 4.77 -8.88 1.29
C THR A 103 3.43 -8.83 2.01
N PHE A 104 2.62 -7.83 1.69
CA PHE A 104 1.25 -7.78 2.19
C PHE A 104 0.42 -8.90 1.53
N PHE A 105 -0.45 -9.55 2.30
CA PHE A 105 -1.22 -10.72 1.85
C PHE A 105 -2.04 -10.48 0.57
N ALA A 106 -2.42 -9.22 0.29
CA ALA A 106 -3.15 -8.87 -0.93
C ALA A 106 -2.41 -9.23 -2.21
N THR A 107 -1.06 -9.28 -2.20
CA THR A 107 -0.25 -9.69 -3.36
C THR A 107 -0.57 -11.13 -3.75
N GLY A 108 -0.50 -12.06 -2.79
CA GLY A 108 -0.86 -13.46 -3.01
C GLY A 108 -2.34 -13.68 -3.32
N HIS A 109 -3.22 -12.94 -2.64
CA HIS A 109 -4.67 -12.99 -2.91
C HIS A 109 -5.02 -12.53 -4.32
N SER A 110 -4.34 -11.51 -4.85
CA SER A 110 -4.57 -11.03 -6.22
C SER A 110 -4.24 -12.10 -7.26
N ALA A 111 -3.18 -12.88 -7.04
CA ALA A 111 -2.85 -14.03 -7.89
C ALA A 111 -3.93 -15.12 -7.78
N ARG A 112 -4.29 -15.54 -6.56
CA ARG A 112 -5.31 -16.56 -6.33
C ARG A 112 -6.68 -16.18 -6.88
N TRP A 113 -7.07 -14.92 -6.77
CA TRP A 113 -8.33 -14.40 -7.33
C TRP A 113 -8.41 -14.59 -8.84
N ASN A 114 -7.28 -14.49 -9.53
CA ASN A 114 -7.17 -14.71 -10.97
C ASN A 114 -6.94 -16.19 -11.37
N GLY A 115 -7.05 -17.13 -10.43
CA GLY A 115 -6.83 -18.55 -10.68
C GLY A 115 -5.35 -18.94 -10.83
N LEU A 116 -4.43 -18.04 -10.45
CA LEU A 116 -2.99 -18.27 -10.52
C LEU A 116 -2.49 -18.97 -9.25
N THR A 117 -1.36 -19.63 -9.36
CA THR A 117 -0.64 -20.23 -8.23
C THR A 117 0.50 -19.30 -7.79
N PRO A 118 0.42 -18.67 -6.61
CA PRO A 118 1.54 -17.88 -6.10
C PRO A 118 2.70 -18.79 -5.67
N VAL A 119 3.88 -18.46 -6.13
CA VAL A 119 5.16 -19.09 -5.73
C VAL A 119 5.96 -18.04 -4.97
N PHE A 120 6.27 -18.35 -3.71
CA PHE A 120 7.01 -17.40 -2.86
C PHE A 120 8.51 -17.51 -3.10
N ALA A 121 9.16 -16.37 -3.21
CA ALA A 121 10.60 -16.24 -3.32
C ALA A 121 11.12 -15.21 -2.31
N ASP A 122 12.30 -15.46 -1.77
CA ASP A 122 13.02 -14.57 -0.85
C ASP A 122 13.99 -13.67 -1.61
#